data_29f96885570891d46557a4d0b72923ae
#
_entry.id   29f96885570891d46557a4d0b72923ae
#
_cell.length_a   1.000
_cell.length_b   1.000
_cell.length_c   1.000
_cell.angle_alpha   90.00
_cell.angle_beta   90.00
_cell.angle_gamma   90.00
#
_symmetry.space_group_name_H-M   'P 1'
#
loop_
_entity.id
_entity.type
_entity.pdbx_description
1 polymer ?
#
loop_
_entity_poly.entity_id
_entity_poly.type
_entity_poly.pdbx_seq_one_letter_code
_entity_poly.pdbx_strand_id
1 'polypeptide(L)'
;MTPDVAAVLDDDESRAVADEARAWFEANWDPEMSLGDWWAVLAESGWGFPTWPTHRYGRGVDPHLAPLVNVARRAVGALGPPAGIGPNLAGPTLLAHGSEDQQDRFLPGIVHGEIWCQLFSEPGSGSDLASLQTRAVRDGDQWVINGQKVWTSGAHIARYGILVARTNPDLPKHQGLTYFVIDMDQPGIEIRPIREMTGRSIFNEVFLTDAVVPEENRLDEVGSGWGVALTTLANERTMLGAGSFGSSGGSMSITKPDLAGRVGDLVRESGSGEGVPSGGVGALLRGLVEQYDRSGDPLIRQEYATIYSLLEIARFTDLRVKGAVERGGRPGPEVSVGKLAASHLLRTLRETMFRICGADATLWGEDAPLGGRMHDIGFSSYLISIGGGTDQIQRNIIGERVLGLPREPSIDKGVAFSELLVGTQRKTDG
;
A
#
# COMPACT_ATOMS: atom_id res chain seq x y z
N MET A 1 13.89 16.94 -11.85
CA MET A 1 14.86 16.10 -12.62
C MET A 1 14.30 14.71 -12.64
N THR A 2 13.84 14.24 -13.79
CA THR A 2 13.51 12.84 -14.04
C THR A 2 14.74 12.00 -13.68
N PRO A 3 14.61 10.87 -12.96
CA PRO A 3 15.71 9.96 -12.76
C PRO A 3 16.25 9.58 -14.14
N ASP A 4 17.57 9.58 -14.25
CA ASP A 4 18.26 9.27 -15.49
C ASP A 4 17.96 7.81 -15.86
N VAL A 5 16.93 7.62 -16.68
CA VAL A 5 16.50 6.32 -17.22
C VAL A 5 17.63 5.69 -18.01
N ALA A 6 18.56 6.50 -18.52
CA ALA A 6 19.74 6.04 -19.25
C ALA A 6 20.67 5.16 -18.42
N ALA A 7 20.73 5.34 -17.08
CA ALA A 7 21.57 4.53 -16.22
C ALA A 7 21.00 3.12 -15.90
N VAL A 8 19.72 2.88 -16.23
CA VAL A 8 19.03 1.58 -16.01
C VAL A 8 18.97 0.75 -17.29
N LEU A 9 19.24 1.36 -18.46
CA LEU A 9 19.15 0.75 -19.79
C LEU A 9 20.50 0.23 -20.32
N ASP A 10 21.40 -0.21 -19.45
CA ASP A 10 22.79 -0.53 -19.87
C ASP A 10 22.96 -1.94 -20.45
N ASP A 11 21.94 -2.80 -20.36
CA ASP A 11 21.95 -4.15 -20.93
C ASP A 11 20.87 -4.36 -22.00
N ASP A 12 21.06 -5.40 -22.82
CA ASP A 12 20.17 -5.70 -23.95
C ASP A 12 18.78 -6.15 -23.49
N GLU A 13 18.64 -6.81 -22.33
CA GLU A 13 17.38 -7.28 -21.77
C GLU A 13 16.53 -6.11 -21.30
N SER A 14 17.12 -5.18 -20.57
CA SER A 14 16.45 -3.94 -20.11
C SER A 14 15.91 -3.13 -21.28
N ARG A 15 16.72 -2.96 -22.34
CA ARG A 15 16.30 -2.27 -23.56
C ARG A 15 15.16 -3.01 -24.26
N ALA A 16 15.25 -4.33 -24.41
CA ALA A 16 14.21 -5.13 -25.07
C ALA A 16 12.88 -5.01 -24.36
N VAL A 17 12.82 -5.13 -23.02
CA VAL A 17 11.59 -4.99 -22.24
C VAL A 17 11.00 -3.56 -22.35
N ALA A 18 11.84 -2.53 -22.28
CA ALA A 18 11.40 -1.14 -22.40
C ALA A 18 10.82 -0.84 -23.79
N ASP A 19 11.49 -1.31 -24.85
CA ASP A 19 11.08 -1.06 -26.24
C ASP A 19 9.83 -1.86 -26.59
N GLU A 20 9.72 -3.12 -26.16
CA GLU A 20 8.52 -3.94 -26.36
C GLU A 20 7.31 -3.33 -25.63
N ALA A 21 7.48 -2.94 -24.36
CA ALA A 21 6.42 -2.28 -23.61
C ALA A 21 5.99 -0.97 -24.29
N ARG A 22 6.95 -0.14 -24.71
CA ARG A 22 6.67 1.13 -25.39
C ARG A 22 5.91 0.93 -26.69
N ALA A 23 6.37 0.04 -27.54
CA ALA A 23 5.73 -0.26 -28.81
C ALA A 23 4.29 -0.76 -28.59
N TRP A 24 4.08 -1.59 -27.57
CA TRP A 24 2.75 -2.05 -27.23
C TRP A 24 1.83 -0.91 -26.77
N PHE A 25 2.30 -0.04 -25.85
CA PHE A 25 1.50 1.10 -25.40
C PHE A 25 1.20 2.10 -26.52
N GLU A 26 2.17 2.38 -27.40
CA GLU A 26 1.97 3.24 -28.57
C GLU A 26 0.90 2.68 -29.54
N ALA A 27 0.85 1.37 -29.69
CA ALA A 27 -0.10 0.70 -30.61
C ALA A 27 -1.51 0.53 -30.02
N ASN A 28 -1.67 0.50 -28.70
CA ASN A 28 -2.94 0.11 -28.06
C ASN A 28 -3.56 1.22 -27.20
N TRP A 29 -2.83 2.31 -26.89
CA TRP A 29 -3.37 3.40 -26.13
C TRP A 29 -4.30 4.28 -26.95
N ASP A 30 -5.58 4.32 -26.55
CA ASP A 30 -6.57 5.23 -27.11
C ASP A 30 -7.24 6.03 -25.99
N PRO A 31 -7.04 7.37 -25.92
CA PRO A 31 -7.62 8.23 -24.88
C PRO A 31 -9.16 8.31 -24.94
N GLU A 32 -9.80 7.87 -26.05
CA GLU A 32 -11.24 7.83 -26.21
C GLU A 32 -11.87 6.55 -25.61
N MET A 33 -11.07 5.56 -25.29
CA MET A 33 -11.50 4.28 -24.70
C MET A 33 -12.12 4.49 -23.33
N SER A 34 -13.09 3.64 -22.94
CA SER A 34 -13.58 3.61 -21.57
C SER A 34 -12.53 3.04 -20.61
N LEU A 35 -12.61 3.39 -19.34
CA LEU A 35 -11.71 2.84 -18.31
C LEU A 35 -11.80 1.32 -18.23
N GLY A 36 -13.02 0.78 -18.30
CA GLY A 36 -13.25 -0.67 -18.25
C GLY A 36 -12.62 -1.40 -19.43
N ASP A 37 -12.80 -0.88 -20.65
CA ASP A 37 -12.20 -1.46 -21.87
C ASP A 37 -10.66 -1.37 -21.82
N TRP A 38 -10.13 -0.24 -21.37
CA TRP A 38 -8.68 -0.07 -21.23
C TRP A 38 -8.07 -1.06 -20.22
N TRP A 39 -8.71 -1.25 -19.07
CA TRP A 39 -8.24 -2.23 -18.09
C TRP A 39 -8.36 -3.67 -18.58
N ALA A 40 -9.37 -3.99 -19.39
CA ALA A 40 -9.48 -5.29 -20.04
C ALA A 40 -8.31 -5.52 -21.02
N VAL A 41 -8.00 -4.53 -21.87
CA VAL A 41 -6.86 -4.59 -22.80
C VAL A 41 -5.52 -4.73 -22.04
N LEU A 42 -5.35 -3.99 -20.94
CA LEU A 42 -4.15 -4.12 -20.08
C LEU A 42 -4.04 -5.51 -19.44
N ALA A 43 -5.15 -6.05 -18.94
CA ALA A 43 -5.18 -7.38 -18.30
C ALA A 43 -4.83 -8.48 -19.31
N GLU A 44 -5.46 -8.48 -20.50
CA GLU A 44 -5.22 -9.48 -21.54
C GLU A 44 -3.77 -9.44 -22.07
N SER A 45 -3.18 -8.25 -22.17
CA SER A 45 -1.81 -8.08 -22.64
C SER A 45 -0.73 -8.53 -21.63
N GLY A 46 -1.09 -8.54 -20.34
CA GLY A 46 -0.16 -8.74 -19.23
C GLY A 46 0.72 -7.53 -18.90
N TRP A 47 0.68 -6.43 -19.66
CA TRP A 47 1.47 -5.23 -19.38
C TRP A 47 0.95 -4.41 -18.20
N GLY A 48 -0.30 -4.67 -17.76
CA GLY A 48 -0.83 -4.11 -16.54
C GLY A 48 -0.13 -4.63 -15.28
N PHE A 49 0.25 -5.91 -15.31
CA PHE A 49 0.87 -6.63 -14.18
C PHE A 49 2.11 -7.40 -14.65
N PRO A 50 3.15 -6.74 -15.17
CA PRO A 50 4.21 -7.37 -15.93
C PRO A 50 4.97 -8.47 -15.17
N THR A 51 5.04 -8.40 -13.84
CA THR A 51 5.74 -9.37 -12.99
C THR A 51 4.91 -10.63 -12.67
N TRP A 52 3.58 -10.60 -12.93
CA TRP A 52 2.74 -11.76 -12.68
C TRP A 52 3.02 -12.88 -13.69
N PRO A 53 2.68 -14.14 -13.38
CA PRO A 53 2.84 -15.25 -14.31
C PRO A 53 2.08 -15.03 -15.62
N THR A 54 2.61 -15.50 -16.74
CA THR A 54 2.02 -15.31 -18.07
C THR A 54 0.62 -15.92 -18.21
N HIS A 55 0.33 -16.99 -17.47
CA HIS A 55 -1.00 -17.62 -17.43
C HIS A 55 -1.94 -16.98 -16.40
N ARG A 56 -1.52 -15.87 -15.76
CA ARG A 56 -2.25 -15.15 -14.71
C ARG A 56 -2.15 -13.63 -14.93
N TYR A 57 -2.54 -13.15 -16.10
CA TYR A 57 -2.58 -11.72 -16.45
C TYR A 57 -1.24 -10.98 -16.40
N GLY A 58 -0.12 -11.69 -16.47
CA GLY A 58 1.20 -11.11 -16.45
C GLY A 58 2.05 -11.50 -17.66
N ARG A 59 3.32 -11.09 -17.62
CA ARG A 59 4.30 -11.43 -18.66
C ARG A 59 5.52 -12.17 -18.09
N GLY A 60 5.56 -12.41 -16.78
CA GLY A 60 6.71 -13.03 -16.12
C GLY A 60 7.98 -12.17 -16.18
N VAL A 61 7.83 -10.86 -16.36
CA VAL A 61 8.96 -9.92 -16.38
C VAL A 61 9.62 -9.93 -15.00
N ASP A 62 10.96 -9.96 -14.98
CA ASP A 62 11.68 -9.88 -13.72
C ASP A 62 11.31 -8.59 -12.96
N PRO A 63 11.06 -8.65 -11.64
CA PRO A 63 10.66 -7.50 -10.85
C PRO A 63 11.58 -6.28 -10.97
N HIS A 64 12.87 -6.47 -11.21
CA HIS A 64 13.82 -5.35 -11.39
C HIS A 64 13.58 -4.57 -12.69
N LEU A 65 12.99 -5.20 -13.72
CA LEU A 65 12.66 -4.58 -15.00
C LEU A 65 11.26 -3.93 -15.03
N ALA A 66 10.37 -4.27 -14.10
CA ALA A 66 9.02 -3.72 -14.04
C ALA A 66 8.96 -2.17 -14.01
N PRO A 67 9.88 -1.43 -13.39
CA PRO A 67 9.92 0.03 -13.47
C PRO A 67 10.06 0.56 -14.88
N LEU A 68 10.76 -0.16 -15.80
CA LEU A 68 10.93 0.24 -17.20
C LEU A 68 9.61 0.23 -17.96
N VAL A 69 8.75 -0.76 -17.67
CA VAL A 69 7.38 -0.83 -18.23
C VAL A 69 6.57 0.42 -17.82
N ASN A 70 6.67 0.84 -16.55
CA ASN A 70 6.01 2.06 -16.09
C ASN A 70 6.57 3.34 -16.73
N VAL A 71 7.87 3.38 -16.99
CA VAL A 71 8.51 4.50 -17.72
C VAL A 71 7.99 4.55 -19.15
N ALA A 72 7.99 3.41 -19.85
CA ALA A 72 7.47 3.29 -21.22
C ALA A 72 5.99 3.73 -21.31
N ARG A 73 5.15 3.24 -20.40
CA ARG A 73 3.74 3.63 -20.29
C ARG A 73 3.56 5.14 -20.13
N ARG A 74 4.29 5.76 -19.19
CA ARG A 74 4.22 7.21 -18.92
C ARG A 74 4.71 8.04 -20.09
N ALA A 75 5.71 7.57 -20.83
CA ALA A 75 6.22 8.25 -22.02
C ALA A 75 5.17 8.37 -23.12
N VAL A 76 4.26 7.40 -23.23
CA VAL A 76 3.11 7.40 -24.15
C VAL A 76 1.94 8.21 -23.56
N GLY A 77 1.94 8.52 -22.27
CA GLY A 77 0.82 9.16 -21.58
C GLY A 77 -0.33 8.21 -21.25
N ALA A 78 -0.11 6.90 -21.30
CA ALA A 78 -1.14 5.91 -21.05
C ALA A 78 -1.48 5.78 -19.56
N LEU A 79 -2.78 5.61 -19.24
CA LEU A 79 -3.27 5.35 -17.89
C LEU A 79 -2.72 4.00 -17.38
N GLY A 80 -2.48 3.87 -16.07
CA GLY A 80 -2.04 2.63 -15.45
C GLY A 80 -3.16 1.62 -15.21
N PRO A 81 -2.78 0.40 -14.80
CA PRO A 81 -3.73 -0.62 -14.37
C PRO A 81 -4.47 -0.21 -13.08
N PRO A 82 -5.51 -0.95 -12.68
CA PRO A 82 -6.12 -0.79 -11.36
C PRO A 82 -5.07 -0.79 -10.25
N ALA A 83 -5.31 -0.01 -9.21
CA ALA A 83 -4.43 0.10 -8.05
C ALA A 83 -5.23 -0.13 -6.75
N GLY A 84 -4.54 -0.24 -5.62
CA GLY A 84 -5.17 -0.45 -4.31
C GLY A 84 -4.93 -1.83 -3.73
N ILE A 85 -5.77 -2.24 -2.78
CA ILE A 85 -5.60 -3.48 -2.00
C ILE A 85 -5.67 -4.71 -2.90
N GLY A 86 -6.62 -4.75 -3.87
CA GLY A 86 -6.77 -5.86 -4.80
C GLY A 86 -5.46 -6.20 -5.53
N PRO A 87 -5.00 -5.34 -6.45
CA PRO A 87 -3.83 -5.64 -7.28
C PRO A 87 -2.50 -5.62 -6.54
N ASN A 88 -2.34 -4.84 -5.46
CA ASN A 88 -1.06 -4.70 -4.79
C ASN A 88 -0.86 -5.66 -3.60
N LEU A 89 -1.95 -6.16 -3.00
CA LEU A 89 -1.88 -7.02 -1.82
C LEU A 89 -2.59 -8.36 -2.05
N ALA A 90 -3.88 -8.35 -2.39
CA ALA A 90 -4.67 -9.57 -2.55
C ALA A 90 -4.17 -10.42 -3.74
N GLY A 91 -3.94 -9.81 -4.91
CA GLY A 91 -3.45 -10.50 -6.10
C GLY A 91 -2.12 -11.23 -5.87
N PRO A 92 -1.05 -10.56 -5.42
CA PRO A 92 0.22 -11.21 -5.09
C PRO A 92 0.10 -12.29 -3.99
N THR A 93 -0.81 -12.10 -3.01
CA THR A 93 -1.05 -13.10 -1.98
C THR A 93 -1.77 -14.33 -2.54
N LEU A 94 -2.77 -14.15 -3.42
CA LEU A 94 -3.46 -15.23 -4.13
C LEU A 94 -2.51 -16.01 -5.04
N LEU A 95 -1.63 -15.31 -5.76
CA LEU A 95 -0.62 -15.94 -6.62
C LEU A 95 0.38 -16.79 -5.83
N ALA A 96 0.70 -16.40 -4.59
CA ALA A 96 1.67 -17.09 -3.75
C ALA A 96 1.06 -18.26 -2.93
N HIS A 97 -0.20 -18.16 -2.53
CA HIS A 97 -0.82 -19.05 -1.55
C HIS A 97 -2.20 -19.58 -1.95
N GLY A 98 -2.84 -19.02 -2.97
CA GLY A 98 -4.14 -19.46 -3.45
C GLY A 98 -4.04 -20.70 -4.34
N SER A 99 -5.06 -21.56 -4.29
CA SER A 99 -5.22 -22.64 -5.27
C SER A 99 -5.49 -22.08 -6.69
N GLU A 100 -5.35 -22.92 -7.71
CA GLU A 100 -5.69 -22.54 -9.08
C GLU A 100 -7.14 -22.07 -9.19
N ASP A 101 -8.10 -22.77 -8.57
CA ASP A 101 -9.52 -22.39 -8.54
C ASP A 101 -9.75 -21.03 -7.88
N GLN A 102 -9.03 -20.73 -6.80
CA GLN A 102 -9.09 -19.41 -6.14
C GLN A 102 -8.50 -18.30 -7.02
N GLN A 103 -7.39 -18.58 -7.69
CA GLN A 103 -6.79 -17.64 -8.64
C GLN A 103 -7.73 -17.39 -9.84
N ASP A 104 -8.32 -18.44 -10.40
CA ASP A 104 -9.28 -18.34 -11.53
C ASP A 104 -10.52 -17.55 -11.13
N ARG A 105 -10.97 -17.65 -9.89
CA ARG A 105 -12.17 -16.96 -9.40
C ARG A 105 -11.93 -15.49 -9.06
N PHE A 106 -10.80 -15.15 -8.44
CA PHE A 106 -10.59 -13.83 -7.86
C PHE A 106 -9.72 -12.89 -8.70
N LEU A 107 -8.70 -13.42 -9.41
CA LEU A 107 -7.80 -12.55 -10.17
C LEU A 107 -8.49 -11.77 -11.30
N PRO A 108 -9.48 -12.34 -12.03
CA PRO A 108 -10.19 -11.58 -13.06
C PRO A 108 -10.82 -10.29 -12.52
N GLY A 109 -11.53 -10.34 -11.40
CA GLY A 109 -12.11 -9.15 -10.78
C GLY A 109 -11.05 -8.10 -10.39
N ILE A 110 -9.94 -8.55 -9.82
CA ILE A 110 -8.83 -7.69 -9.41
C ILE A 110 -8.24 -6.92 -10.60
N VAL A 111 -7.95 -7.59 -11.69
CA VAL A 111 -7.32 -6.95 -12.86
C VAL A 111 -8.26 -6.04 -13.64
N HIS A 112 -9.59 -6.21 -13.46
CA HIS A 112 -10.62 -5.34 -14.01
C HIS A 112 -11.11 -4.25 -13.04
N GLY A 113 -10.40 -4.05 -11.91
CA GLY A 113 -10.63 -2.92 -11.00
C GLY A 113 -11.63 -3.18 -9.88
N GLU A 114 -11.96 -4.43 -9.57
CA GLU A 114 -12.75 -4.77 -8.40
C GLU A 114 -12.05 -4.32 -7.12
N ILE A 115 -12.80 -3.66 -6.25
CA ILE A 115 -12.24 -3.07 -5.04
C ILE A 115 -12.20 -4.12 -3.93
N TRP A 116 -11.04 -4.20 -3.29
CA TRP A 116 -10.76 -5.06 -2.16
C TRP A 116 -10.38 -4.25 -0.93
N CYS A 117 -10.59 -4.81 0.27
CA CYS A 117 -10.12 -4.24 1.52
C CYS A 117 -9.29 -5.25 2.32
N GLN A 118 -8.59 -4.73 3.35
CA GLN A 118 -7.70 -5.51 4.21
C GLN A 118 -8.23 -5.51 5.65
N LEU A 119 -8.70 -6.65 6.13
CA LEU A 119 -9.30 -6.87 7.44
C LEU A 119 -8.27 -7.49 8.41
N PHE A 120 -7.25 -6.71 8.78
CA PHE A 120 -6.15 -7.18 9.62
C PHE A 120 -6.25 -6.59 11.03
N SER A 121 -5.99 -5.29 11.17
CA SER A 121 -5.91 -4.60 12.46
C SER A 121 -7.22 -4.64 13.24
N GLU A 122 -7.10 -4.69 14.56
CA GLU A 122 -8.21 -4.60 15.51
C GLU A 122 -7.95 -3.46 16.50
N PRO A 123 -8.96 -2.97 17.25
CA PRO A 123 -8.75 -1.92 18.25
C PRO A 123 -7.64 -2.23 19.27
N GLY A 124 -7.45 -3.51 19.62
CA GLY A 124 -6.42 -3.98 20.54
C GLY A 124 -5.18 -4.58 19.88
N SER A 125 -5.12 -4.67 18.54
CA SER A 125 -4.08 -5.42 17.82
C SER A 125 -3.73 -4.76 16.48
N GLY A 126 -2.72 -3.89 16.51
CA GLY A 126 -2.14 -3.24 15.33
C GLY A 126 -0.71 -3.73 15.08
N SER A 127 0.29 -3.13 15.76
CA SER A 127 1.70 -3.57 15.65
C SER A 127 1.92 -5.01 16.09
N ASP A 128 1.23 -5.47 17.12
CA ASP A 128 1.17 -6.87 17.51
C ASP A 128 -0.03 -7.55 16.84
N LEU A 129 0.01 -7.62 15.51
CA LEU A 129 -1.07 -8.18 14.70
C LEU A 129 -1.39 -9.63 15.07
N ALA A 130 -0.38 -10.42 15.44
CA ALA A 130 -0.59 -11.80 15.83
C ALA A 130 -1.46 -11.98 17.09
N SER A 131 -1.69 -10.90 17.85
CA SER A 131 -2.59 -10.89 19.01
C SER A 131 -4.05 -10.55 18.67
N LEU A 132 -4.44 -10.60 17.40
CA LEU A 132 -5.81 -10.39 16.95
C LEU A 132 -6.78 -11.41 17.59
N GLN A 133 -8.01 -10.99 17.83
CA GLN A 133 -9.05 -11.73 18.55
C GLN A 133 -10.24 -12.13 17.67
N THR A 134 -10.39 -11.56 16.48
CA THR A 134 -11.44 -11.98 15.53
C THR A 134 -11.37 -13.49 15.35
N ARG A 135 -12.47 -14.16 15.71
CA ARG A 135 -12.58 -15.63 15.77
C ARG A 135 -13.20 -16.17 14.50
N ALA A 136 -12.67 -17.29 14.01
CA ALA A 136 -13.28 -18.10 12.98
C ALA A 136 -13.53 -19.50 13.52
N VAL A 137 -14.78 -19.93 13.53
CA VAL A 137 -15.21 -21.27 13.99
C VAL A 137 -15.77 -22.03 12.81
N ARG A 138 -15.27 -23.25 12.61
CA ARG A 138 -15.71 -24.10 11.51
C ARG A 138 -17.12 -24.63 11.78
N ASP A 139 -18.00 -24.52 10.78
CA ASP A 139 -19.35 -25.05 10.77
C ASP A 139 -19.60 -25.76 9.42
N GLY A 140 -19.38 -27.06 9.40
CA GLY A 140 -19.46 -27.87 8.18
C GLY A 140 -18.42 -27.47 7.13
N ASP A 141 -18.88 -26.97 6.01
CA ASP A 141 -18.09 -26.52 4.86
C ASP A 141 -17.89 -24.99 4.83
N GLN A 142 -18.12 -24.33 5.95
CA GLN A 142 -17.97 -22.88 6.11
C GLN A 142 -17.33 -22.52 7.45
N TRP A 143 -16.97 -21.23 7.58
CA TRP A 143 -16.45 -20.61 8.78
C TRP A 143 -17.35 -19.48 9.23
N VAL A 144 -17.71 -19.47 10.51
CA VAL A 144 -18.46 -18.37 11.15
C VAL A 144 -17.48 -17.42 11.81
N ILE A 145 -17.52 -16.16 11.38
CA ILE A 145 -16.58 -15.13 11.78
C ILE A 145 -17.24 -14.14 12.73
N ASN A 146 -16.60 -13.92 13.88
CA ASN A 146 -17.01 -12.94 14.86
C ASN A 146 -15.84 -12.09 15.33
N GLY A 147 -15.99 -10.77 15.30
CA GLY A 147 -14.96 -9.82 15.74
C GLY A 147 -15.16 -8.41 15.23
N GLN A 148 -14.12 -7.61 15.42
CA GLN A 148 -14.10 -6.21 14.96
C GLN A 148 -12.75 -5.92 14.32
N LYS A 149 -12.78 -5.34 13.13
CA LYS A 149 -11.61 -4.83 12.42
C LYS A 149 -11.66 -3.31 12.35
N VAL A 150 -10.49 -2.67 12.30
CA VAL A 150 -10.36 -1.21 12.28
C VAL A 150 -9.28 -0.78 11.30
N TRP A 151 -9.32 0.47 10.88
CA TRP A 151 -8.43 1.05 9.88
C TRP A 151 -8.53 0.36 8.52
N THR A 152 -9.71 -0.16 8.20
CA THR A 152 -9.96 -0.87 6.95
C THR A 152 -10.25 0.13 5.84
N SER A 153 -9.26 0.34 4.98
CA SER A 153 -9.35 1.27 3.84
C SER A 153 -10.39 0.77 2.83
N GLY A 154 -11.34 1.64 2.47
CA GLY A 154 -12.30 1.39 1.40
C GLY A 154 -13.30 0.25 1.65
N ALA A 155 -13.46 -0.23 2.90
CA ALA A 155 -14.38 -1.34 3.20
C ALA A 155 -15.80 -1.08 2.72
N HIS A 156 -16.28 0.18 2.77
CA HIS A 156 -17.63 0.58 2.39
C HIS A 156 -17.96 0.46 0.90
N ILE A 157 -16.94 0.23 0.07
CA ILE A 157 -17.11 0.02 -1.39
C ILE A 157 -16.43 -1.27 -1.89
N ALA A 158 -15.78 -2.01 -0.99
CA ALA A 158 -15.09 -3.24 -1.33
C ALA A 158 -16.07 -4.38 -1.61
N ARG A 159 -15.78 -5.17 -2.65
CA ARG A 159 -16.52 -6.41 -2.94
C ARG A 159 -15.99 -7.56 -2.09
N TYR A 160 -14.68 -7.65 -1.94
CA TYR A 160 -14.02 -8.68 -1.14
C TYR A 160 -13.04 -8.07 -0.14
N GLY A 161 -12.77 -8.83 0.93
CA GLY A 161 -11.74 -8.52 1.91
C GLY A 161 -10.78 -9.68 2.10
N ILE A 162 -9.50 -9.36 2.30
CA ILE A 162 -8.51 -10.30 2.81
C ILE A 162 -8.54 -10.25 4.34
N LEU A 163 -8.86 -11.37 4.97
CA LEU A 163 -9.13 -11.46 6.41
C LEU A 163 -8.14 -12.41 7.09
N VAL A 164 -7.56 -11.96 8.21
CA VAL A 164 -6.87 -12.84 9.15
C VAL A 164 -7.74 -13.01 10.40
N ALA A 165 -8.01 -14.26 10.78
CA ALA A 165 -8.80 -14.59 11.95
C ALA A 165 -8.18 -15.74 12.76
N ARG A 166 -8.54 -15.82 14.04
CA ARG A 166 -8.08 -16.87 14.95
C ARG A 166 -8.97 -18.09 14.86
N THR A 167 -8.39 -19.20 14.44
CA THR A 167 -9.08 -20.51 14.36
C THR A 167 -8.74 -21.41 15.54
N ASN A 168 -7.59 -21.20 16.18
CA ASN A 168 -7.21 -22.00 17.37
C ASN A 168 -6.53 -21.10 18.43
N PRO A 169 -7.19 -20.82 19.56
CA PRO A 169 -6.62 -20.04 20.66
C PRO A 169 -5.67 -20.84 21.56
N ASP A 170 -5.64 -22.18 21.48
CA ASP A 170 -4.83 -23.04 22.33
C ASP A 170 -3.41 -23.25 21.79
N LEU A 171 -3.13 -22.70 20.62
CA LEU A 171 -1.79 -22.63 20.03
C LEU A 171 -1.12 -21.28 20.32
N PRO A 172 0.22 -21.21 20.23
CA PRO A 172 0.93 -19.92 20.25
C PRO A 172 0.36 -18.93 19.22
N LYS A 173 0.35 -17.65 19.56
CA LYS A 173 -0.41 -16.61 18.84
C LYS A 173 -0.24 -16.61 17.31
N HIS A 174 0.93 -16.95 16.80
CA HIS A 174 1.21 -17.00 15.36
C HIS A 174 0.70 -18.27 14.66
N GLN A 175 0.53 -19.37 15.42
CA GLN A 175 0.17 -20.68 14.87
C GLN A 175 -1.34 -20.91 14.84
N GLY A 176 -2.12 -20.14 15.59
CA GLY A 176 -3.58 -20.25 15.67
C GLY A 176 -4.34 -19.36 14.70
N LEU A 177 -3.68 -18.81 13.65
CA LEU A 177 -4.26 -17.89 12.69
C LEU A 177 -4.49 -18.55 11.34
N THR A 178 -5.60 -18.20 10.70
CA THR A 178 -5.94 -18.63 9.33
C THR A 178 -6.33 -17.44 8.48
N TYR A 179 -6.08 -17.54 7.19
CA TYR A 179 -6.29 -16.48 6.21
C TYR A 179 -7.47 -16.82 5.30
N PHE A 180 -8.32 -15.82 5.01
CA PHE A 180 -9.53 -16.00 4.25
C PHE A 180 -9.74 -14.87 3.24
N VAL A 181 -10.49 -15.18 2.17
CA VAL A 181 -11.17 -14.17 1.34
C VAL A 181 -12.62 -14.12 1.77
N ILE A 182 -13.08 -12.97 2.22
CA ILE A 182 -14.47 -12.76 2.67
C ILE A 182 -15.23 -11.88 1.68
N ASP A 183 -16.45 -12.27 1.34
CA ASP A 183 -17.40 -11.42 0.62
C ASP A 183 -17.88 -10.32 1.57
N MET A 184 -17.74 -9.05 1.17
CA MET A 184 -18.13 -7.91 2.00
C MET A 184 -19.62 -7.58 1.89
N ASP A 185 -20.31 -8.08 0.85
CA ASP A 185 -21.73 -7.90 0.62
C ASP A 185 -22.53 -9.10 1.13
N GLN A 186 -22.61 -9.23 2.46
CA GLN A 186 -23.34 -10.31 3.11
C GLN A 186 -23.93 -9.85 4.45
N PRO A 187 -24.97 -10.55 4.98
CA PRO A 187 -25.44 -10.37 6.35
C PRO A 187 -24.32 -10.61 7.37
N GLY A 188 -24.38 -9.88 8.49
CA GLY A 188 -23.41 -10.02 9.58
C GLY A 188 -22.16 -9.14 9.41
N ILE A 189 -22.05 -8.35 8.34
CA ILE A 189 -21.02 -7.33 8.19
C ILE A 189 -21.63 -5.93 8.30
N GLU A 190 -21.20 -5.20 9.34
CA GLU A 190 -21.54 -3.79 9.51
C GLU A 190 -20.28 -2.94 9.34
N ILE A 191 -20.35 -1.93 8.47
CA ILE A 191 -19.24 -1.04 8.14
C ILE A 191 -19.54 0.36 8.64
N ARG A 192 -18.66 0.93 9.46
CA ARG A 192 -18.79 2.29 10.01
C ARG A 192 -17.59 3.13 9.58
N PRO A 193 -17.80 4.18 8.76
CA PRO A 193 -16.75 5.10 8.37
C PRO A 193 -16.13 5.82 9.58
N ILE A 194 -14.80 5.94 9.60
CA ILE A 194 -14.06 6.70 10.60
C ILE A 194 -13.72 8.07 9.99
N ARG A 195 -14.17 9.14 10.64
CA ARG A 195 -13.79 10.49 10.23
C ARG A 195 -12.37 10.81 10.70
N GLU A 196 -11.50 11.05 9.76
CA GLU A 196 -10.10 11.37 9.98
C GLU A 196 -9.86 12.87 10.24
N MET A 197 -8.65 13.22 10.70
CA MET A 197 -8.26 14.63 10.89
C MET A 197 -8.20 15.43 9.58
N THR A 198 -8.08 14.75 8.44
CA THR A 198 -8.22 15.34 7.09
C THR A 198 -9.65 15.74 6.74
N GLY A 199 -10.63 15.34 7.55
CA GLY A 199 -12.06 15.50 7.27
C GLY A 199 -12.64 14.41 6.36
N ARG A 200 -11.82 13.53 5.82
CA ARG A 200 -12.20 12.39 4.98
C ARG A 200 -12.63 11.18 5.83
N SER A 201 -13.17 10.16 5.19
CA SER A 201 -13.54 8.89 5.81
C SER A 201 -13.07 7.74 4.91
N ILE A 202 -11.75 7.60 4.78
CA ILE A 202 -11.13 6.54 3.97
C ILE A 202 -11.13 5.23 4.75
N PHE A 203 -10.89 5.30 6.06
CA PHE A 203 -10.84 4.16 6.95
C PHE A 203 -12.21 3.85 7.54
N ASN A 204 -12.40 2.59 7.88
CA ASN A 204 -13.64 2.09 8.46
C ASN A 204 -13.33 1.17 9.64
N GLU A 205 -14.28 1.12 10.58
CA GLU A 205 -14.50 -0.01 11.47
C GLU A 205 -15.39 -1.03 10.75
N VAL A 206 -15.10 -2.30 10.91
CA VAL A 206 -15.89 -3.40 10.36
C VAL A 206 -16.21 -4.37 11.47
N PHE A 207 -17.50 -4.48 11.76
CA PHE A 207 -18.03 -5.43 12.75
C PHE A 207 -18.48 -6.69 12.02
N LEU A 208 -18.01 -7.82 12.51
CA LEU A 208 -18.33 -9.15 12.00
C LEU A 208 -19.13 -9.87 13.06
N THR A 209 -20.41 -10.18 12.77
CA THR A 209 -21.35 -10.86 13.65
C THR A 209 -21.96 -12.01 12.88
N ASP A 210 -21.46 -13.23 13.14
CA ASP A 210 -21.83 -14.44 12.44
C ASP A 210 -21.70 -14.32 10.90
N ALA A 211 -20.71 -13.54 10.45
CA ALA A 211 -20.39 -13.45 9.03
C ALA A 211 -19.81 -14.80 8.55
N VAL A 212 -20.13 -15.18 7.32
CA VAL A 212 -19.81 -16.52 6.80
C VAL A 212 -18.71 -16.46 5.74
N VAL A 213 -17.77 -17.37 5.83
CA VAL A 213 -16.76 -17.61 4.79
C VAL A 213 -16.80 -19.08 4.38
N PRO A 214 -17.06 -19.41 3.11
CA PRO A 214 -16.95 -20.78 2.59
C PRO A 214 -15.54 -21.35 2.79
N GLU A 215 -15.42 -22.67 3.04
CA GLU A 215 -14.12 -23.34 3.18
C GLU A 215 -13.22 -23.12 1.95
N GLU A 216 -13.80 -23.09 0.78
CA GLU A 216 -13.10 -22.84 -0.49
C GLU A 216 -12.46 -21.44 -0.59
N ASN A 217 -12.83 -20.51 0.30
CA ASN A 217 -12.25 -19.15 0.40
C ASN A 217 -11.12 -19.06 1.43
N ARG A 218 -10.75 -20.16 2.08
CA ARG A 218 -9.60 -20.25 2.95
C ARG A 218 -8.32 -20.36 2.11
N LEU A 219 -7.36 -19.47 2.33
CA LEU A 219 -6.05 -19.53 1.68
C LEU A 219 -5.10 -20.37 2.52
N ASP A 220 -4.41 -21.30 1.89
CA ASP A 220 -3.44 -22.20 2.50
C ASP A 220 -4.07 -23.09 3.62
N GLU A 221 -3.28 -23.77 4.43
CA GLU A 221 -3.75 -24.67 5.49
C GLU A 221 -4.28 -23.92 6.72
N VAL A 222 -5.17 -24.57 7.48
CA VAL A 222 -5.62 -24.04 8.78
C VAL A 222 -4.43 -23.86 9.70
N GLY A 223 -4.27 -22.67 10.28
CA GLY A 223 -3.12 -22.33 11.12
C GLY A 223 -1.93 -21.73 10.38
N SER A 224 -1.92 -21.72 9.04
CA SER A 224 -0.85 -21.13 8.21
C SER A 224 -1.03 -19.63 7.99
N GLY A 225 -2.13 -19.04 8.47
CA GLY A 225 -2.51 -17.66 8.16
C GLY A 225 -1.48 -16.58 8.49
N TRP A 226 -0.59 -16.84 9.46
CA TRP A 226 0.51 -15.91 9.74
C TRP A 226 1.53 -15.86 8.60
N GLY A 227 1.88 -16.99 8.01
CA GLY A 227 2.76 -17.07 6.85
C GLY A 227 2.19 -16.31 5.65
N VAL A 228 0.90 -16.51 5.37
CA VAL A 228 0.17 -15.79 4.31
C VAL A 228 0.13 -14.28 4.59
N ALA A 229 -0.17 -13.90 5.84
CA ALA A 229 -0.18 -12.48 6.24
C ALA A 229 1.19 -11.81 6.07
N LEU A 230 2.29 -12.52 6.34
CA LEU A 230 3.65 -11.99 6.12
C LEU A 230 3.94 -11.69 4.65
N THR A 231 3.41 -12.49 3.71
CA THR A 231 3.48 -12.21 2.27
C THR A 231 2.73 -10.92 1.93
N THR A 232 1.49 -10.77 2.42
CA THR A 232 0.70 -9.54 2.24
C THR A 232 1.42 -8.31 2.79
N LEU A 233 1.94 -8.39 4.04
CA LEU A 233 2.66 -7.30 4.69
C LEU A 233 3.99 -6.96 4.00
N ALA A 234 4.64 -7.92 3.34
CA ALA A 234 5.83 -7.65 2.54
C ALA A 234 5.48 -6.80 1.31
N ASN A 235 4.40 -7.12 0.61
CA ASN A 235 3.90 -6.34 -0.52
C ASN A 235 3.45 -4.94 -0.08
N GLU A 236 2.79 -4.81 1.08
CA GLU A 236 2.39 -3.52 1.66
C GLU A 236 3.61 -2.60 1.92
N ARG A 237 4.69 -3.13 2.49
CA ARG A 237 5.93 -2.36 2.70
C ARG A 237 6.55 -1.88 1.39
N THR A 238 6.50 -2.70 0.35
CA THR A 238 6.97 -2.32 -0.98
C THR A 238 6.10 -1.22 -1.58
N MET A 239 4.79 -1.30 -1.43
CA MET A 239 3.83 -0.28 -1.87
C MET A 239 4.03 1.06 -1.14
N LEU A 240 4.31 1.05 0.17
CA LEU A 240 4.49 2.24 1.01
C LEU A 240 5.95 2.73 1.10
N GLY A 241 6.88 2.06 0.46
CA GLY A 241 8.31 2.42 0.46
C GLY A 241 8.63 3.72 -0.27
N ALA A 242 9.85 4.24 -0.08
CA ALA A 242 10.28 5.55 -0.56
C ALA A 242 10.14 5.77 -2.09
N GLY A 243 10.17 4.71 -2.89
CA GLY A 243 9.96 4.77 -4.34
C GLY A 243 8.51 5.12 -4.75
N SER A 244 7.53 4.91 -3.88
CA SER A 244 6.12 5.17 -4.15
C SER A 244 5.71 6.63 -3.96
N PHE A 245 6.49 7.44 -3.26
CA PHE A 245 6.18 8.84 -2.99
C PHE A 245 6.17 9.75 -4.24
N GLY A 246 6.82 9.34 -5.30
CA GLY A 246 6.82 10.07 -6.57
C GLY A 246 5.68 9.71 -7.51
N SER A 247 5.03 8.57 -7.31
CA SER A 247 4.05 8.01 -8.25
C SER A 247 2.60 8.07 -7.79
N SER A 248 2.36 8.16 -6.49
CA SER A 248 1.01 8.28 -5.92
C SER A 248 1.03 9.40 -4.88
N GLY A 249 1.04 10.64 -5.36
CA GLY A 249 1.07 11.82 -4.50
C GLY A 249 -0.04 11.79 -3.46
N GLY A 250 0.28 11.28 -2.29
CA GLY A 250 -0.31 11.60 -0.99
C GLY A 250 -1.83 11.47 -0.77
N SER A 251 -2.64 11.40 -1.79
CA SER A 251 -4.10 11.31 -1.66
C SER A 251 -4.55 9.88 -1.93
N MET A 252 -4.78 9.11 -0.88
CA MET A 252 -5.56 7.87 -0.97
C MET A 252 -7.04 8.23 -1.09
N SER A 253 -7.46 8.70 -2.27
CA SER A 253 -8.89 8.72 -2.58
C SER A 253 -9.29 7.31 -2.97
N ILE A 254 -10.09 6.64 -2.13
CA ILE A 254 -10.67 5.34 -2.46
C ILE A 254 -12.11 5.61 -2.87
N THR A 255 -12.31 5.76 -4.16
CA THR A 255 -13.62 5.90 -4.77
C THR A 255 -13.86 4.74 -5.72
N LYS A 256 -15.12 4.36 -5.89
CA LYS A 256 -15.47 3.37 -6.91
C LYS A 256 -15.17 3.98 -8.29
N PRO A 257 -14.36 3.32 -9.13
CA PRO A 257 -14.02 3.87 -10.43
C PRO A 257 -15.25 3.91 -11.33
N ASP A 258 -15.40 4.98 -12.10
CA ASP A 258 -16.35 5.03 -13.18
C ASP A 258 -15.77 4.29 -14.41
N LEU A 259 -16.13 3.02 -14.56
CA LEU A 259 -15.63 2.18 -15.64
C LEU A 259 -16.10 2.65 -17.03
N ALA A 260 -17.15 3.46 -17.13
CA ALA A 260 -17.62 4.05 -18.37
C ALA A 260 -16.90 5.37 -18.72
N GLY A 261 -16.21 5.97 -17.75
CA GLY A 261 -15.45 7.22 -17.92
C GLY A 261 -14.32 7.04 -18.95
N ARG A 262 -14.05 8.10 -19.75
CA ARG A 262 -12.99 8.07 -20.76
C ARG A 262 -11.62 8.19 -20.11
N VAL A 263 -10.68 7.33 -20.48
CA VAL A 263 -9.33 7.32 -19.90
C VAL A 263 -8.54 8.60 -20.18
N GLY A 264 -8.76 9.26 -21.31
CA GLY A 264 -8.15 10.54 -21.62
C GLY A 264 -8.58 11.69 -20.69
N ASP A 265 -9.83 11.67 -20.21
CA ASP A 265 -10.32 12.64 -19.22
C ASP A 265 -9.66 12.38 -17.87
N LEU A 266 -9.59 11.14 -17.42
CA LEU A 266 -8.94 10.74 -16.19
C LEU A 266 -7.45 11.10 -16.16
N VAL A 267 -6.74 10.96 -17.28
CA VAL A 267 -5.33 11.39 -17.39
C VAL A 267 -5.21 12.90 -17.29
N ARG A 268 -6.12 13.68 -17.91
CA ARG A 268 -6.13 15.15 -17.81
C ARG A 268 -6.44 15.61 -16.38
N GLU A 269 -7.42 15.01 -15.74
CA GLU A 269 -7.78 15.30 -14.35
C GLU A 269 -6.63 14.96 -13.39
N SER A 270 -5.97 13.83 -13.59
CA SER A 270 -4.80 13.44 -12.79
C SER A 270 -3.60 14.37 -13.00
N GLY A 271 -3.46 14.95 -14.19
CA GLY A 271 -2.43 15.96 -14.50
C GLY A 271 -2.75 17.36 -13.99
N SER A 272 -4.04 17.70 -13.85
CA SER A 272 -4.55 18.99 -13.38
C SER A 272 -4.99 18.96 -11.91
N GLY A 273 -5.27 17.79 -11.35
CA GLY A 273 -5.82 17.56 -10.01
C GLY A 273 -4.79 17.05 -9.00
N GLU A 274 -5.17 17.05 -7.82
CA GLU A 274 -4.76 16.56 -6.51
C GLU A 274 -3.39 15.84 -6.28
N GLY A 275 -2.57 15.57 -7.28
CA GLY A 275 -1.23 14.95 -7.16
C GLY A 275 -0.12 15.97 -6.84
N VAL A 276 1.02 15.50 -6.35
CA VAL A 276 2.25 16.32 -6.27
C VAL A 276 2.60 16.78 -7.69
N PRO A 277 2.92 18.08 -7.92
CA PRO A 277 3.22 18.61 -9.26
C PRO A 277 4.21 17.74 -10.03
N SER A 278 4.13 17.76 -11.36
CA SER A 278 5.14 17.12 -12.21
C SER A 278 6.52 17.70 -11.86
N GLY A 279 7.33 16.95 -11.12
CA GLY A 279 8.57 17.44 -10.48
C GLY A 279 8.64 17.08 -9.00
N GLY A 280 7.58 16.45 -8.46
CA GLY A 280 7.57 15.89 -7.12
C GLY A 280 7.59 16.91 -5.98
N VAL A 281 7.96 16.46 -4.80
CA VAL A 281 8.05 17.27 -3.55
C VAL A 281 8.91 18.53 -3.73
N GLY A 282 9.99 18.45 -4.52
CA GLY A 282 10.86 19.61 -4.77
C GLY A 282 10.17 20.73 -5.55
N ALA A 283 9.33 20.41 -6.53
CA ALA A 283 8.56 21.39 -7.28
C ALA A 283 7.45 22.01 -6.42
N LEU A 284 6.77 21.20 -5.61
CA LEU A 284 5.75 21.65 -4.66
C LEU A 284 6.32 22.68 -3.69
N LEU A 285 7.45 22.37 -3.04
CA LEU A 285 8.10 23.29 -2.11
C LEU A 285 8.58 24.58 -2.79
N ARG A 286 9.16 24.46 -4.00
CA ARG A 286 9.60 25.63 -4.75
C ARG A 286 8.44 26.57 -5.05
N GLY A 287 7.31 26.03 -5.51
CA GLY A 287 6.10 26.82 -5.77
C GLY A 287 5.61 27.55 -4.52
N LEU A 288 5.61 26.89 -3.35
CA LEU A 288 5.24 27.53 -2.09
C LEU A 288 6.24 28.64 -1.68
N VAL A 289 7.54 28.37 -1.79
CA VAL A 289 8.59 29.37 -1.47
C VAL A 289 8.46 30.61 -2.35
N GLU A 290 8.18 30.42 -3.64
CA GLU A 290 7.96 31.51 -4.60
C GLU A 290 6.66 32.27 -4.30
N GLN A 291 5.54 31.55 -4.06
CA GLN A 291 4.24 32.13 -3.76
C GLN A 291 4.25 33.02 -2.50
N TYR A 292 5.00 32.61 -1.48
CA TYR A 292 5.08 33.31 -0.20
C TYR A 292 6.30 34.22 -0.06
N ASP A 293 7.05 34.46 -1.14
CA ASP A 293 8.27 35.29 -1.17
C ASP A 293 9.28 34.93 -0.06
N ARG A 294 9.49 33.63 0.16
CA ARG A 294 10.40 33.11 1.19
C ARG A 294 11.77 32.68 0.68
N SER A 295 12.09 32.99 -0.57
CA SER A 295 13.37 32.58 -1.20
C SER A 295 14.61 33.18 -0.50
N GLY A 296 14.46 34.38 0.12
CA GLY A 296 15.48 35.04 0.90
C GLY A 296 15.59 34.61 2.37
N ASP A 297 14.64 33.83 2.89
CA ASP A 297 14.61 33.41 4.29
C ASP A 297 15.67 32.31 4.55
N PRO A 298 16.69 32.59 5.42
CA PRO A 298 17.77 31.63 5.65
C PRO A 298 17.32 30.33 6.33
N LEU A 299 16.27 30.37 7.14
CA LEU A 299 15.72 29.16 7.79
C LEU A 299 15.03 28.27 6.77
N ILE A 300 14.18 28.85 5.92
CA ILE A 300 13.49 28.11 4.86
C ILE A 300 14.49 27.52 3.86
N ARG A 301 15.54 28.26 3.51
CA ARG A 301 16.61 27.75 2.64
C ARG A 301 17.31 26.53 3.25
N GLN A 302 17.59 26.56 4.57
CA GLN A 302 18.21 25.44 5.26
C GLN A 302 17.29 24.22 5.32
N GLU A 303 16.01 24.42 5.58
CA GLU A 303 15.01 23.33 5.58
C GLU A 303 14.84 22.73 4.20
N TYR A 304 14.80 23.57 3.16
CA TYR A 304 14.76 23.10 1.77
C TYR A 304 15.98 22.22 1.44
N ALA A 305 17.18 22.63 1.85
CA ALA A 305 18.39 21.85 1.67
C ALA A 305 18.33 20.51 2.43
N THR A 306 17.75 20.51 3.62
CA THR A 306 17.53 19.28 4.41
C THR A 306 16.60 18.32 3.66
N ILE A 307 15.46 18.80 3.17
CA ILE A 307 14.50 17.99 2.40
C ILE A 307 15.15 17.46 1.12
N TYR A 308 15.88 18.31 0.40
CA TYR A 308 16.63 17.87 -0.77
C TYR A 308 17.60 16.72 -0.44
N SER A 309 18.36 16.87 0.64
CA SER A 309 19.30 15.84 1.10
C SER A 309 18.58 14.52 1.45
N LEU A 310 17.44 14.59 2.14
CA LEU A 310 16.62 13.43 2.47
C LEU A 310 16.08 12.72 1.22
N LEU A 311 15.66 13.48 0.21
CA LEU A 311 15.22 12.94 -1.08
C LEU A 311 16.36 12.21 -1.81
N GLU A 312 17.57 12.79 -1.83
CA GLU A 312 18.73 12.15 -2.45
C GLU A 312 19.17 10.89 -1.68
N ILE A 313 19.15 10.92 -0.34
CA ILE A 313 19.44 9.74 0.49
C ILE A 313 18.41 8.63 0.20
N ALA A 314 17.12 8.97 0.10
CA ALA A 314 16.08 8.00 -0.25
C ALA A 314 16.32 7.39 -1.64
N ARG A 315 16.69 8.22 -2.63
CA ARG A 315 17.04 7.77 -3.99
C ARG A 315 18.24 6.79 -3.98
N PHE A 316 19.30 7.12 -3.27
CA PHE A 316 20.47 6.22 -3.16
C PHE A 316 20.15 4.92 -2.41
N THR A 317 19.30 4.99 -1.38
CA THR A 317 18.85 3.80 -0.66
C THR A 317 18.03 2.88 -1.58
N ASP A 318 17.13 3.44 -2.38
CA ASP A 318 16.35 2.70 -3.37
C ASP A 318 17.26 2.03 -4.43
N LEU A 319 18.26 2.74 -4.95
CA LEU A 319 19.24 2.19 -5.86
C LEU A 319 20.04 1.01 -5.23
N ARG A 320 20.37 1.08 -3.94
CA ARG A 320 21.02 -0.05 -3.24
C ARG A 320 20.13 -1.29 -3.16
N VAL A 321 18.83 -1.09 -2.85
CA VAL A 321 17.85 -2.19 -2.80
C VAL A 321 17.71 -2.82 -4.19
N LYS A 322 17.55 -2.01 -5.24
CA LYS A 322 17.49 -2.47 -6.63
C LYS A 322 18.73 -3.25 -7.02
N GLY A 323 19.93 -2.72 -6.79
CA GLY A 323 21.16 -3.41 -7.09
C GLY A 323 21.39 -4.70 -6.27
N ALA A 324 20.74 -4.85 -5.10
CA ALA A 324 20.77 -6.13 -4.38
C ALA A 324 19.86 -7.17 -5.04
N VAL A 325 18.68 -6.75 -5.54
CA VAL A 325 17.74 -7.61 -6.27
C VAL A 325 18.34 -8.04 -7.61
N GLU A 326 18.97 -7.13 -8.36
CA GLU A 326 19.66 -7.43 -9.63
C GLU A 326 20.75 -8.49 -9.50
N ARG A 327 21.39 -8.57 -8.34
CA ARG A 327 22.38 -9.64 -8.04
C ARG A 327 21.75 -10.95 -7.55
N GLY A 328 20.44 -11.14 -7.78
CA GLY A 328 19.69 -12.35 -7.41
C GLY A 328 19.25 -12.40 -5.94
N GLY A 329 19.38 -11.27 -5.20
CA GLY A 329 18.85 -11.14 -3.86
C GLY A 329 17.34 -10.88 -3.86
N ARG A 330 16.68 -11.13 -2.71
CA ARG A 330 15.31 -10.65 -2.46
C ARG A 330 15.40 -9.33 -1.71
N PRO A 331 14.39 -8.44 -1.83
CA PRO A 331 14.31 -7.26 -0.97
C PRO A 331 14.43 -7.69 0.50
N GLY A 332 15.48 -7.25 1.14
CA GLY A 332 15.81 -7.62 2.53
C GLY A 332 15.16 -6.67 3.54
N PRO A 333 15.56 -6.76 4.82
CA PRO A 333 15.09 -5.88 5.87
C PRO A 333 15.49 -4.41 5.66
N GLU A 334 16.38 -4.11 4.70
CA GLU A 334 16.77 -2.75 4.27
C GLU A 334 15.60 -1.90 3.78
N VAL A 335 14.54 -2.54 3.27
CA VAL A 335 13.29 -1.85 2.89
C VAL A 335 12.70 -1.08 4.08
N SER A 336 12.93 -1.57 5.32
CA SER A 336 12.54 -0.87 6.55
C SER A 336 13.25 0.47 6.73
N VAL A 337 14.50 0.60 6.25
CA VAL A 337 15.25 1.87 6.25
C VAL A 337 14.54 2.89 5.36
N GLY A 338 14.13 2.48 4.16
CA GLY A 338 13.38 3.33 3.22
C GLY A 338 12.06 3.82 3.81
N LYS A 339 11.28 2.91 4.44
CA LYS A 339 10.01 3.25 5.08
C LYS A 339 10.19 4.23 6.24
N LEU A 340 11.18 4.04 7.10
CA LEU A 340 11.49 4.95 8.21
C LEU A 340 11.97 6.32 7.70
N ALA A 341 12.80 6.34 6.67
CA ALA A 341 13.24 7.56 6.01
C ALA A 341 12.07 8.35 5.39
N ALA A 342 11.12 7.66 4.78
CA ALA A 342 9.89 8.26 4.24
C ALA A 342 9.05 8.93 5.33
N SER A 343 8.88 8.30 6.49
CA SER A 343 8.20 8.91 7.65
C SER A 343 8.89 10.20 8.11
N HIS A 344 10.23 10.19 8.15
CA HIS A 344 11.01 11.37 8.53
C HIS A 344 10.89 12.50 7.50
N LEU A 345 11.03 12.18 6.21
CA LEU A 345 10.89 13.11 5.11
C LEU A 345 9.52 13.82 5.13
N LEU A 346 8.42 13.06 5.28
CA LEU A 346 7.08 13.65 5.29
C LEU A 346 6.80 14.54 6.50
N ARG A 347 7.33 14.18 7.66
CA ARG A 347 7.23 15.07 8.84
C ARG A 347 7.98 16.37 8.61
N THR A 348 9.21 16.31 8.10
CA THR A 348 10.01 17.48 7.78
C THR A 348 9.32 18.33 6.71
N LEU A 349 8.80 17.70 5.67
CA LEU A 349 8.03 18.37 4.61
C LEU A 349 6.82 19.12 5.17
N ARG A 350 5.99 18.46 5.99
CA ARG A 350 4.84 19.06 6.66
C ARG A 350 5.23 20.30 7.44
N GLU A 351 6.23 20.19 8.31
CA GLU A 351 6.68 21.30 9.17
C GLU A 351 7.20 22.47 8.34
N THR A 352 7.95 22.19 7.30
CA THR A 352 8.47 23.22 6.38
C THR A 352 7.35 23.88 5.60
N MET A 353 6.40 23.15 5.04
CA MET A 353 5.25 23.73 4.32
C MET A 353 4.45 24.67 5.23
N PHE A 354 4.12 24.25 6.44
CA PHE A 354 3.37 25.06 7.39
C PHE A 354 4.14 26.33 7.80
N ARG A 355 5.46 26.23 7.94
CA ARG A 355 6.31 27.39 8.24
C ARG A 355 6.41 28.38 7.07
N ILE A 356 6.47 27.89 5.83
CA ILE A 356 6.46 28.75 4.63
C ILE A 356 5.17 29.55 4.57
N CYS A 357 4.02 28.90 4.75
CA CYS A 357 2.70 29.52 4.67
C CYS A 357 2.38 30.43 5.88
N GLY A 358 3.04 30.22 7.03
CA GLY A 358 2.82 31.04 8.23
C GLY A 358 1.37 31.03 8.70
N ALA A 359 0.76 32.20 8.86
CA ALA A 359 -0.62 32.34 9.33
C ALA A 359 -1.65 31.69 8.38
N ASP A 360 -1.40 31.70 7.09
CA ASP A 360 -2.31 31.11 6.10
C ASP A 360 -2.44 29.61 6.25
N ALA A 361 -1.47 28.94 6.92
CA ALA A 361 -1.57 27.53 7.28
C ALA A 361 -2.72 27.21 8.25
N THR A 362 -3.36 28.22 8.84
CA THR A 362 -4.55 28.04 9.71
C THR A 362 -5.88 28.12 8.94
N LEU A 363 -5.86 28.54 7.68
CA LEU A 363 -7.02 28.59 6.82
C LEU A 363 -7.45 27.18 6.41
N TRP A 364 -8.74 27.01 6.05
CA TRP A 364 -9.30 25.71 5.69
C TRP A 364 -10.10 25.79 4.38
N GLY A 365 -10.20 24.66 3.68
CA GLY A 365 -10.96 24.55 2.43
C GLY A 365 -10.29 25.34 1.29
N GLU A 366 -11.09 26.00 0.48
CA GLU A 366 -10.61 26.71 -0.72
C GLU A 366 -9.71 27.91 -0.40
N ASP A 367 -9.87 28.52 0.77
CA ASP A 367 -9.03 29.63 1.23
C ASP A 367 -7.65 29.19 1.73
N ALA A 368 -7.47 27.89 1.96
CA ALA A 368 -6.21 27.35 2.43
C ALA A 368 -5.15 27.30 1.31
N PRO A 369 -3.84 27.38 1.65
CA PRO A 369 -2.76 27.23 0.68
C PRO A 369 -2.91 25.97 -0.19
N LEU A 370 -2.67 26.10 -1.48
CA LEU A 370 -2.85 25.04 -2.48
C LEU A 370 -4.29 24.49 -2.52
N GLY A 371 -5.31 25.31 -2.23
CA GLY A 371 -6.72 24.86 -2.20
C GLY A 371 -6.99 23.75 -1.19
N GLY A 372 -6.36 23.80 -0.02
CA GLY A 372 -6.50 22.78 1.04
C GLY A 372 -5.57 21.57 0.94
N ARG A 373 -4.90 21.36 -0.20
CA ARG A 373 -3.98 20.21 -0.41
C ARG A 373 -2.80 20.18 0.57
N MET A 374 -2.36 21.33 1.04
CA MET A 374 -1.31 21.40 2.05
C MET A 374 -1.71 20.65 3.34
N HIS A 375 -2.97 20.80 3.76
CA HIS A 375 -3.48 20.08 4.94
C HIS A 375 -3.59 18.58 4.69
N ASP A 376 -4.07 18.18 3.51
CA ASP A 376 -4.14 16.77 3.12
C ASP A 376 -2.77 16.10 3.19
N ILE A 377 -1.74 16.70 2.58
CA ILE A 377 -0.37 16.20 2.62
C ILE A 377 0.16 16.22 4.06
N GLY A 378 -0.06 17.34 4.78
CA GLY A 378 0.42 17.54 6.13
C GLY A 378 -0.15 16.52 7.11
N PHE A 379 -1.46 16.34 7.13
CA PHE A 379 -2.12 15.42 8.05
C PHE A 379 -1.94 13.96 7.65
N SER A 380 -1.91 13.64 6.35
CA SER A 380 -1.59 12.29 5.88
C SER A 380 -0.18 11.83 6.26
N SER A 381 0.74 12.77 6.59
CA SER A 381 2.09 12.42 7.05
C SER A 381 2.11 11.57 8.33
N TYR A 382 1.07 11.65 9.17
CA TYR A 382 0.95 10.81 10.37
C TYR A 382 0.64 9.35 10.02
N LEU A 383 -0.14 9.11 8.95
CA LEU A 383 -0.47 7.77 8.47
C LEU A 383 0.81 6.96 8.19
N ILE A 384 1.79 7.57 7.52
CA ILE A 384 3.03 6.89 7.15
C ILE A 384 3.87 6.48 8.38
N SER A 385 3.79 7.21 9.47
CA SER A 385 4.47 6.81 10.73
C SER A 385 3.83 5.61 11.41
N ILE A 386 2.59 5.26 11.04
CA ILE A 386 1.77 4.23 11.68
C ILE A 386 1.53 3.05 10.74
N GLY A 387 1.03 3.30 9.52
CA GLY A 387 0.70 2.29 8.52
C GLY A 387 1.92 1.57 7.95
N GLY A 388 1.75 0.36 7.44
CA GLY A 388 2.85 -0.46 6.91
C GLY A 388 3.90 -0.86 7.95
N GLY A 389 3.51 -0.94 9.22
CA GLY A 389 4.40 -1.10 10.38
C GLY A 389 4.90 0.25 10.90
N THR A 390 4.64 0.50 12.20
CA THR A 390 5.01 1.77 12.85
C THR A 390 6.51 2.05 12.77
N ASP A 391 6.89 3.32 12.94
CA ASP A 391 8.31 3.71 13.00
C ASP A 391 9.07 2.91 14.07
N GLN A 392 8.41 2.52 15.18
CA GLN A 392 9.00 1.70 16.23
C GLN A 392 9.27 0.27 15.73
N ILE A 393 8.31 -0.34 15.06
CA ILE A 393 8.48 -1.66 14.43
C ILE A 393 9.58 -1.63 13.38
N GLN A 394 9.67 -0.58 12.58
CA GLN A 394 10.75 -0.45 11.58
C GLN A 394 12.12 -0.35 12.27
N ARG A 395 12.24 0.38 13.39
CA ARG A 395 13.48 0.44 14.19
C ARG A 395 13.86 -0.92 14.75
N ASN A 396 12.90 -1.69 15.25
CA ASN A 396 13.17 -3.06 15.73
C ASN A 396 13.67 -3.96 14.60
N ILE A 397 13.02 -3.92 13.43
CA ILE A 397 13.47 -4.69 12.27
C ILE A 397 14.88 -4.30 11.84
N ILE A 398 15.17 -3.00 11.77
CA ILE A 398 16.51 -2.49 11.43
C ILE A 398 17.53 -2.93 12.49
N GLY A 399 17.23 -2.75 13.78
CA GLY A 399 18.10 -3.15 14.86
C GLY A 399 18.45 -4.64 14.80
N GLU A 400 17.42 -5.48 14.75
CA GLU A 400 17.59 -6.94 14.82
C GLU A 400 18.13 -7.57 13.53
N ARG A 401 17.64 -7.13 12.36
CA ARG A 401 17.90 -7.82 11.09
C ARG A 401 18.93 -7.16 10.18
N VAL A 402 19.10 -5.82 10.29
CA VAL A 402 20.12 -5.09 9.52
C VAL A 402 21.40 -4.93 10.34
N LEU A 403 21.27 -4.54 11.63
CA LEU A 403 22.41 -4.28 12.52
C LEU A 403 22.84 -5.52 13.32
N GLY A 404 22.03 -6.59 13.34
CA GLY A 404 22.34 -7.82 14.07
C GLY A 404 22.28 -7.68 15.59
N LEU A 405 21.53 -6.71 16.11
CA LEU A 405 21.36 -6.52 17.55
C LEU A 405 20.52 -7.66 18.15
N PRO A 406 20.69 -7.96 19.44
CA PRO A 406 19.85 -8.95 20.12
C PRO A 406 18.37 -8.60 20.04
N ARG A 407 17.54 -9.62 19.91
CA ARG A 407 16.07 -9.46 19.96
C ARG A 407 15.65 -9.09 21.38
N GLU A 408 14.56 -8.32 21.48
CA GLU A 408 13.93 -8.08 22.77
C GLU A 408 13.44 -9.39 23.41
N PRO A 409 13.51 -9.49 24.75
CA PRO A 409 12.94 -10.63 25.47
C PRO A 409 11.44 -10.75 25.18
N SER A 410 11.00 -11.94 24.85
CA SER A 410 9.60 -12.25 24.59
C SER A 410 9.05 -13.15 25.69
N ILE A 411 7.97 -12.73 26.34
CA ILE A 411 7.28 -13.47 27.40
C ILE A 411 6.18 -14.39 26.87
N ASP A 412 5.85 -14.27 25.57
CA ASP A 412 4.73 -14.93 24.91
C ASP A 412 5.17 -16.09 24.00
N LYS A 413 6.48 -16.35 23.91
CA LYS A 413 7.03 -17.39 23.05
C LYS A 413 6.67 -18.80 23.57
N GLY A 414 5.90 -19.52 22.77
CA GLY A 414 5.47 -20.89 23.08
C GLY A 414 4.33 -20.97 24.08
N VAL A 415 3.75 -19.85 24.50
CA VAL A 415 2.56 -19.79 25.34
C VAL A 415 1.30 -19.83 24.46
N ALA A 416 0.28 -20.59 24.88
CA ALA A 416 -1.02 -20.61 24.20
C ALA A 416 -1.63 -19.21 24.19
N PHE A 417 -2.28 -18.83 23.07
CA PHE A 417 -2.88 -17.49 22.97
C PHE A 417 -3.95 -17.26 24.06
N SER A 418 -4.72 -18.30 24.40
CA SER A 418 -5.74 -18.26 25.46
C SER A 418 -5.18 -17.91 26.85
N GLU A 419 -3.89 -18.08 27.08
CA GLU A 419 -3.20 -17.77 28.34
C GLU A 419 -2.54 -16.36 28.35
N LEU A 420 -2.48 -15.70 27.16
CA LEU A 420 -1.88 -14.38 27.05
C LEU A 420 -2.87 -13.27 27.41
N LEU A 421 -2.35 -12.23 28.04
CA LEU A 421 -3.08 -10.97 28.22
C LEU A 421 -3.04 -10.17 26.94
N VAL A 422 -4.20 -9.85 26.38
CA VAL A 422 -4.32 -9.11 25.11
C VAL A 422 -5.01 -7.77 25.35
N GLY A 423 -4.45 -6.72 24.76
CA GLY A 423 -4.98 -5.37 24.89
C GLY A 423 -4.92 -4.84 26.32
N THR A 424 -6.08 -4.45 26.87
CA THR A 424 -6.21 -3.87 28.22
C THR A 424 -6.62 -4.93 29.28
N GLN A 425 -6.59 -6.20 28.94
CA GLN A 425 -6.94 -7.27 29.89
C GLN A 425 -5.97 -7.24 31.10
N ARG A 426 -6.51 -7.49 32.29
CA ARG A 426 -5.75 -7.66 33.52
C ARG A 426 -5.92 -9.11 33.98
N LYS A 427 -4.84 -9.72 34.55
CA LYS A 427 -5.01 -10.95 35.29
C LYS A 427 -6.01 -10.67 36.42
N THR A 428 -7.14 -11.36 36.40
CA THR A 428 -7.98 -11.50 37.60
C THR A 428 -7.23 -12.48 38.49
N ASP A 429 -6.67 -11.99 39.58
CA ASP A 429 -6.17 -12.87 40.63
C ASP A 429 -7.33 -13.77 41.04
N GLY A 430 -7.20 -15.09 40.71
CA GLY A 430 -8.16 -16.10 41.11
C GLY A 430 -7.99 -16.48 42.57
#